data_303b85c2c3deefad1dcf0f2b171aa4fb
#
_entry.id   303b85c2c3deefad1dcf0f2b171aa4fb
#
_cell.length_a   1.000
_cell.length_b   1.000
_cell.length_c   1.000
_cell.angle_alpha   90.00
_cell.angle_beta   90.00
_cell.angle_gamma   90.00
#
_symmetry.space_group_name_H-M   'P 1'
#
loop_
_entity.id
_entity.type
_entity.pdbx_description
1 polymer ?
#
loop_
_entity_poly.entity_id
_entity_poly.type
_entity_poly.pdbx_seq_one_letter_code
_entity_poly.pdbx_strand_id
1 'polypeptide(L)'
;MAFGSRPAGSGKHRGSSRLSRKTAGYAGIAALATTGVVGTIAAPAFAADNGGNNHSQDNTLGAVVVADELPGDIAEQADSQQRAAEHAAAKAQAEADARQQAAEAKRLAEAKAKAEREAAERAAREEERKRLNTFVAPVDGSYVSTQYHAGGGMWSSGSHTGIDFHADEGTSVHAVGAGVVVEAGWGGAYGNNVVIKHNDGTYTQYGHMLRLNVSVGQQVTAGQQIGLSGSTGNSSGPHLHFEARTGAKYGSDINPLAYLRSHGVDL
;
A
#
# COMPACT_ATOMS: atom_id res chain seq x y z
N MET A 1 -17.69 72.07 -11.04
CA MET A 1 -18.64 72.17 -9.93
C MET A 1 -19.03 70.83 -9.50
N ALA A 2 -18.59 70.47 -8.35
CA ALA A 2 -19.30 69.91 -7.18
C ALA A 2 -19.60 68.38 -7.31
N PHE A 3 -18.89 67.56 -6.59
CA PHE A 3 -19.03 67.04 -5.22
C PHE A 3 -20.12 65.98 -5.08
N GLY A 4 -19.74 64.81 -4.51
CA GLY A 4 -20.60 63.93 -3.76
C GLY A 4 -20.10 62.47 -3.81
N SER A 5 -19.22 62.08 -2.98
CA SER A 5 -19.32 61.42 -1.65
C SER A 5 -19.57 59.92 -1.72
N ARG A 6 -18.57 59.16 -1.25
CA ARG A 6 -18.64 57.77 -0.73
C ARG A 6 -19.54 57.70 0.51
N PRO A 7 -20.05 56.49 0.86
CA PRO A 7 -19.47 55.95 2.06
C PRO A 7 -19.07 54.44 1.97
N ALA A 8 -18.21 54.11 2.90
CA ALA A 8 -17.67 52.82 3.21
C ALA A 8 -18.69 51.90 3.94
N GLY A 9 -18.55 50.62 3.76
CA GLY A 9 -19.27 49.60 4.52
C GLY A 9 -18.44 48.31 4.63
N SER A 10 -17.86 48.17 5.77
CA SER A 10 -17.12 47.07 6.38
C SER A 10 -17.92 45.80 6.43
N GLY A 11 -17.26 44.63 6.22
CA GLY A 11 -17.87 43.32 6.48
C GLY A 11 -16.84 42.21 6.34
N LYS A 12 -16.03 42.01 7.40
CA LYS A 12 -15.18 40.82 7.59
C LYS A 12 -16.08 39.57 7.79
N HIS A 13 -15.86 38.52 7.05
CA HIS A 13 -15.99 37.17 7.57
C HIS A 13 -14.95 36.26 6.94
N ARG A 14 -13.91 35.96 7.73
CA ARG A 14 -13.01 34.84 7.56
C ARG A 14 -13.79 33.55 7.81
N GLY A 15 -13.98 32.77 6.78
CA GLY A 15 -14.38 31.37 6.87
C GLY A 15 -13.18 30.48 6.57
N SER A 16 -12.44 30.07 7.59
CA SER A 16 -11.39 29.06 7.47
C SER A 16 -12.06 27.70 7.30
N SER A 17 -12.13 27.21 6.06
CA SER A 17 -12.46 25.80 5.80
C SER A 17 -11.27 24.92 6.21
N ARG A 18 -11.40 24.27 7.36
CA ARG A 18 -10.50 23.23 7.81
C ARG A 18 -10.62 22.04 6.85
N LEU A 19 -9.57 21.79 6.07
CA LEU A 19 -9.39 20.49 5.40
C LEU A 19 -9.29 19.41 6.47
N SER A 20 -10.33 18.62 6.57
CA SER A 20 -10.33 17.39 7.35
C SER A 20 -9.43 16.37 6.64
N ARG A 21 -8.19 16.25 7.07
CA ARG A 21 -7.34 15.10 6.73
C ARG A 21 -7.93 13.87 7.42
N LYS A 22 -8.56 13.01 6.65
CA LYS A 22 -8.86 11.65 7.09
C LYS A 22 -7.54 10.91 7.24
N THR A 23 -7.00 10.90 8.46
CA THR A 23 -5.94 10.00 8.84
C THR A 23 -6.54 8.59 8.89
N ALA A 24 -6.11 7.74 7.96
CA ALA A 24 -6.34 6.32 8.05
C ALA A 24 -5.69 5.83 9.36
N GLY A 25 -6.55 5.39 10.30
CA GLY A 25 -6.10 4.84 11.56
C GLY A 25 -5.36 3.53 11.31
N TYR A 26 -4.07 3.53 11.54
CA TYR A 26 -3.33 2.30 11.76
C TYR A 26 -3.82 1.73 13.09
N ALA A 27 -4.50 0.58 13.02
CA ALA A 27 -4.82 -0.22 14.19
C ALA A 27 -3.48 -0.63 14.84
N GLY A 28 -3.16 0.02 15.96
CA GLY A 28 -2.02 -0.32 16.77
C GLY A 28 -2.19 -1.73 17.32
N ILE A 29 -1.25 -2.60 16.97
CA ILE A 29 -1.08 -3.89 17.63
C ILE A 29 -0.64 -3.57 19.05
N ALA A 30 -1.54 -3.77 20.01
CA ALA A 30 -1.18 -3.73 21.43
C ALA A 30 -0.20 -4.88 21.68
N ALA A 31 1.06 -4.54 21.83
CA ALA A 31 2.06 -5.45 22.37
C ALA A 31 1.73 -5.66 23.86
N LEU A 32 1.19 -6.81 24.18
CA LEU A 32 1.13 -7.29 25.58
C LEU A 32 2.58 -7.55 26.01
N ALA A 33 3.16 -6.55 26.67
CA ALA A 33 4.37 -6.74 27.44
C ALA A 33 4.01 -7.60 28.66
N THR A 34 4.28 -8.90 28.61
CA THR A 34 4.33 -9.74 29.78
C THR A 34 5.57 -9.37 30.54
N THR A 35 5.40 -8.54 31.58
CA THR A 35 6.41 -8.34 32.63
C THR A 35 6.61 -9.67 33.32
N GLY A 36 7.69 -10.36 32.97
CA GLY A 36 8.17 -11.51 33.71
C GLY A 36 8.59 -11.05 35.11
N VAL A 37 7.78 -11.41 36.09
CA VAL A 37 8.20 -11.34 37.47
C VAL A 37 9.24 -12.45 37.66
N VAL A 38 10.52 -12.06 37.68
CA VAL A 38 11.60 -12.89 38.13
C VAL A 38 11.49 -12.94 39.68
N GLY A 39 10.77 -13.96 40.14
CA GLY A 39 10.78 -14.28 41.56
C GLY A 39 12.17 -14.81 41.93
N THR A 40 12.94 -13.97 42.59
CA THR A 40 14.16 -14.42 43.28
C THR A 40 13.74 -15.35 44.43
N ILE A 41 14.01 -16.63 44.28
CA ILE A 41 13.89 -17.59 45.39
C ILE A 41 15.07 -17.30 46.29
N ALA A 42 14.80 -16.56 47.37
CA ALA A 42 15.73 -16.45 48.47
C ALA A 42 15.81 -17.80 49.18
N ALA A 43 16.94 -18.47 49.08
CA ALA A 43 17.26 -19.62 49.89
C ALA A 43 17.38 -19.14 51.35
N PRO A 44 16.80 -19.84 52.35
CA PRO A 44 17.05 -19.53 53.73
C PRO A 44 18.51 -19.91 54.06
N ALA A 45 19.31 -18.88 54.31
CA ALA A 45 20.65 -19.08 54.87
C ALA A 45 20.46 -19.52 56.31
N PHE A 46 20.83 -20.75 56.62
CA PHE A 46 21.05 -21.16 57.99
C PHE A 46 22.29 -20.45 58.48
N ALA A 47 22.11 -19.39 59.28
CA ALA A 47 23.17 -18.79 60.07
C ALA A 47 23.49 -19.72 61.23
N ALA A 48 24.66 -20.32 61.16
CA ALA A 48 25.24 -20.95 62.35
C ALA A 48 25.72 -19.83 63.27
N ASP A 49 24.95 -19.54 64.27
CA ASP A 49 25.37 -18.67 65.39
C ASP A 49 26.28 -19.48 66.31
N ASN A 50 27.56 -19.15 66.27
CA ASN A 50 28.60 -19.71 67.12
C ASN A 50 28.85 -18.70 68.20
N GLY A 51 27.95 -18.72 69.21
CA GLY A 51 28.09 -17.95 70.44
C GLY A 51 28.49 -18.86 71.58
N GLY A 52 29.77 -18.92 71.84
CA GLY A 52 30.30 -19.58 73.05
C GLY A 52 29.86 -18.88 74.31
N ASN A 53 29.38 -19.67 75.26
CA ASN A 53 29.56 -19.35 76.70
C ASN A 53 29.68 -20.63 77.51
N ASN A 54 30.87 -20.76 78.09
CA ASN A 54 31.20 -21.65 79.19
C ASN A 54 30.20 -21.49 80.35
N HIS A 55 29.60 -22.59 80.79
CA HIS A 55 29.41 -22.80 82.22
C HIS A 55 29.41 -24.29 82.58
N SER A 56 30.14 -24.56 83.58
CA SER A 56 30.52 -25.80 84.20
C SER A 56 29.35 -26.67 84.63
N GLN A 57 29.58 -27.98 84.46
CA GLN A 57 29.27 -29.11 85.34
C GLN A 57 27.92 -29.08 86.12
N ASP A 58 27.03 -29.96 85.67
CA ASP A 58 26.55 -30.93 86.66
C ASP A 58 26.19 -32.25 85.97
N ASN A 59 26.71 -33.33 86.50
CA ASN A 59 26.69 -34.67 85.99
C ASN A 59 25.52 -35.41 86.69
N THR A 60 24.38 -35.45 86.01
CA THR A 60 23.32 -36.41 86.36
C THR A 60 22.83 -37.11 85.08
N LEU A 61 23.19 -38.40 85.06
CA LEU A 61 22.69 -39.40 84.08
C LEU A 61 21.17 -39.48 84.18
N GLY A 62 20.49 -38.69 83.33
CA GLY A 62 19.11 -38.91 82.96
C GLY A 62 19.11 -39.66 81.58
N ALA A 63 19.01 -40.97 81.65
CA ALA A 63 18.69 -41.75 80.46
C ALA A 63 17.28 -41.35 80.00
N VAL A 64 17.19 -40.36 79.11
CA VAL A 64 15.95 -40.05 78.41
C VAL A 64 15.72 -41.20 77.43
N VAL A 65 14.73 -42.01 77.72
CA VAL A 65 14.14 -43.01 76.75
C VAL A 65 13.47 -42.22 75.65
N VAL A 66 14.22 -41.92 74.63
CA VAL A 66 13.69 -41.34 73.36
C VAL A 66 13.79 -42.42 72.26
N ALA A 67 13.27 -43.62 72.56
CA ALA A 67 13.42 -44.72 71.63
C ALA A 67 12.12 -45.12 70.84
N ASP A 68 10.99 -44.47 71.17
CA ASP A 68 9.71 -44.93 70.57
C ASP A 68 9.00 -43.93 69.67
N GLU A 69 9.45 -42.64 69.65
CA GLU A 69 8.84 -41.61 68.75
C GLU A 69 9.63 -41.34 67.45
N LEU A 70 10.90 -41.66 67.38
CA LEU A 70 11.79 -41.41 66.27
C LEU A 70 11.38 -42.10 64.97
N PRO A 71 10.81 -43.32 64.95
CA PRO A 71 10.36 -43.95 63.67
C PRO A 71 9.14 -43.26 63.04
N GLY A 72 8.26 -42.69 63.89
CA GLY A 72 7.07 -41.95 63.40
C GLY A 72 7.42 -40.65 62.70
N ASP A 73 8.29 -39.84 63.34
CA ASP A 73 8.72 -38.52 62.76
C ASP A 73 9.49 -38.69 61.44
N ILE A 74 10.32 -39.75 61.35
CA ILE A 74 11.04 -40.03 60.11
C ILE A 74 10.07 -40.43 58.94
N ALA A 75 9.04 -41.21 59.23
CA ALA A 75 8.04 -41.62 58.28
C ALA A 75 7.20 -40.41 57.81
N GLU A 76 6.76 -39.56 58.71
CA GLU A 76 6.02 -38.32 58.35
C GLU A 76 6.88 -37.37 57.53
N GLN A 77 8.16 -37.23 57.86
CA GLN A 77 9.09 -36.39 57.09
C GLN A 77 9.35 -36.99 55.70
N ALA A 78 9.49 -38.30 55.57
CA ALA A 78 9.62 -38.97 54.26
C ALA A 78 8.37 -38.78 53.40
N ASP A 79 7.18 -38.94 53.94
CA ASP A 79 5.90 -38.69 53.25
C ASP A 79 5.72 -37.23 52.82
N SER A 80 6.15 -36.30 53.69
CA SER A 80 6.09 -34.85 53.33
C SER A 80 7.06 -34.50 52.20
N GLN A 81 8.26 -35.06 52.19
CA GLN A 81 9.24 -34.88 51.12
C GLN A 81 8.76 -35.54 49.80
N GLN A 82 8.14 -36.72 49.86
CA GLN A 82 7.60 -37.37 48.65
C GLN A 82 6.48 -36.50 48.06
N ARG A 83 5.53 -36.02 48.84
CA ARG A 83 4.45 -35.13 48.37
C ARG A 83 5.00 -33.84 47.82
N ALA A 84 6.01 -33.25 48.42
CA ALA A 84 6.67 -32.05 47.92
C ALA A 84 7.37 -32.31 46.56
N ALA A 85 8.02 -33.46 46.40
CA ALA A 85 8.65 -33.88 45.17
C ALA A 85 7.61 -34.11 44.02
N GLU A 86 6.51 -34.81 44.32
CA GLU A 86 5.39 -35.03 43.38
C GLU A 86 4.76 -33.69 42.94
N HIS A 87 4.53 -32.79 43.89
CA HIS A 87 3.99 -31.46 43.56
C HIS A 87 4.96 -30.63 42.72
N ALA A 88 6.27 -30.70 43.03
CA ALA A 88 7.29 -30.02 42.20
C ALA A 88 7.38 -30.61 40.78
N ALA A 89 7.29 -31.94 40.66
CA ALA A 89 7.27 -32.60 39.36
C ALA A 89 6.02 -32.24 38.53
N ALA A 90 4.85 -32.24 39.14
CA ALA A 90 3.60 -31.85 38.51
C ALA A 90 3.64 -30.37 38.05
N LYS A 91 4.20 -29.47 38.88
CA LYS A 91 4.38 -28.07 38.51
C LYS A 91 5.36 -27.90 37.34
N ALA A 92 6.48 -28.61 37.36
CA ALA A 92 7.46 -28.57 36.26
C ALA A 92 6.86 -29.08 34.94
N GLN A 93 6.04 -30.14 35.01
CA GLN A 93 5.34 -30.66 33.84
C GLN A 93 4.34 -29.64 33.30
N ALA A 94 3.52 -29.02 34.16
CA ALA A 94 2.55 -28.02 33.74
C ALA A 94 3.22 -26.78 33.10
N GLU A 95 4.36 -26.35 33.64
CA GLU A 95 5.16 -25.26 33.06
C GLU A 95 5.74 -25.65 31.68
N ALA A 96 6.22 -26.89 31.52
CA ALA A 96 6.73 -27.38 30.24
C ALA A 96 5.62 -27.42 29.18
N ASP A 97 4.45 -27.95 29.54
CA ASP A 97 3.29 -28.01 28.65
C ASP A 97 2.80 -26.60 28.24
N ALA A 98 2.75 -25.68 29.20
CA ALA A 98 2.39 -24.29 28.93
C ALA A 98 3.39 -23.60 27.98
N ARG A 99 4.70 -23.85 28.16
CA ARG A 99 5.73 -23.34 27.23
C ARG A 99 5.60 -23.91 25.83
N GLN A 100 5.30 -25.21 25.70
CA GLN A 100 5.08 -25.84 24.40
C GLN A 100 3.85 -25.26 23.71
N GLN A 101 2.71 -25.12 24.40
CA GLN A 101 1.50 -24.50 23.87
C GLN A 101 1.72 -23.05 23.43
N ALA A 102 2.45 -22.25 24.24
CA ALA A 102 2.78 -20.89 23.91
C ALA A 102 3.68 -20.79 22.66
N ALA A 103 4.66 -21.69 22.54
CA ALA A 103 5.55 -21.76 21.37
C ALA A 103 4.78 -22.16 20.08
N GLU A 104 3.87 -23.11 20.20
CA GLU A 104 3.02 -23.53 19.06
C GLU A 104 2.06 -22.40 18.64
N ALA A 105 1.38 -21.77 19.59
CA ALA A 105 0.51 -20.64 19.32
C ALA A 105 1.27 -19.48 18.64
N LYS A 106 2.49 -19.19 19.07
CA LYS A 106 3.36 -18.19 18.45
C LYS A 106 3.70 -18.56 17.00
N ARG A 107 4.10 -19.81 16.76
CA ARG A 107 4.41 -20.28 15.40
C ARG A 107 3.20 -20.20 14.46
N LEU A 108 2.02 -20.58 14.94
CA LEU A 108 0.77 -20.47 14.17
C LEU A 108 0.42 -19.01 13.87
N ALA A 109 0.57 -18.12 14.85
CA ALA A 109 0.32 -16.69 14.66
C ALA A 109 1.30 -16.07 13.64
N GLU A 110 2.58 -16.42 13.73
CA GLU A 110 3.60 -15.95 12.77
C GLU A 110 3.34 -16.49 11.35
N ALA A 111 2.96 -17.77 11.21
CA ALA A 111 2.62 -18.36 9.94
C ALA A 111 1.38 -17.71 9.31
N LYS A 112 0.35 -17.45 10.13
CA LYS A 112 -0.86 -16.73 9.68
C LYS A 112 -0.54 -15.31 9.23
N ALA A 113 0.21 -14.56 10.03
CA ALA A 113 0.62 -13.20 9.69
C ALA A 113 1.46 -13.14 8.39
N LYS A 114 2.34 -14.14 8.19
CA LYS A 114 3.12 -14.26 6.95
C LYS A 114 2.21 -14.53 5.74
N ALA A 115 1.28 -15.47 5.86
CA ALA A 115 0.33 -15.80 4.79
C ALA A 115 -0.57 -14.61 4.42
N GLU A 116 -1.04 -13.85 5.40
CA GLU A 116 -1.83 -12.63 5.18
C GLU A 116 -1.03 -11.55 4.44
N ARG A 117 0.25 -11.33 4.80
CA ARG A 117 1.13 -10.39 4.10
C ARG A 117 1.38 -10.81 2.65
N GLU A 118 1.67 -12.08 2.40
CA GLU A 118 1.87 -12.60 1.06
C GLU A 118 0.60 -12.51 0.20
N ALA A 119 -0.57 -12.76 0.78
CA ALA A 119 -1.85 -12.61 0.10
C ALA A 119 -2.13 -11.14 -0.26
N ALA A 120 -1.91 -10.21 0.67
CA ALA A 120 -2.06 -8.78 0.43
C ALA A 120 -1.11 -8.27 -0.65
N GLU A 121 0.15 -8.73 -0.65
CA GLU A 121 1.13 -8.36 -1.67
C GLU A 121 0.77 -8.90 -3.06
N ARG A 122 0.27 -10.14 -3.15
CA ARG A 122 -0.23 -10.70 -4.43
C ARG A 122 -1.43 -9.90 -4.94
N ALA A 123 -2.39 -9.58 -4.08
CA ALA A 123 -3.55 -8.78 -4.45
C ALA A 123 -3.14 -7.38 -4.94
N ALA A 124 -2.21 -6.71 -4.26
CA ALA A 124 -1.70 -5.40 -4.67
C ALA A 124 -0.99 -5.45 -6.04
N ARG A 125 -0.17 -6.48 -6.29
CA ARG A 125 0.48 -6.68 -7.60
C ARG A 125 -0.53 -6.96 -8.71
N GLU A 126 -1.60 -7.69 -8.41
CA GLU A 126 -2.66 -7.97 -9.38
C GLU A 126 -3.44 -6.72 -9.74
N GLU A 127 -3.82 -5.90 -8.76
CA GLU A 127 -4.49 -4.63 -8.98
C GLU A 127 -3.61 -3.64 -9.78
N GLU A 128 -2.31 -3.57 -9.44
CA GLU A 128 -1.37 -2.74 -10.20
C GLU A 128 -1.25 -3.22 -11.65
N ARG A 129 -1.16 -4.54 -11.89
CA ARG A 129 -1.13 -5.11 -13.24
C ARG A 129 -2.41 -4.81 -14.00
N LYS A 130 -3.59 -4.90 -13.38
CA LYS A 130 -4.87 -4.52 -14.01
C LYS A 130 -4.84 -3.04 -14.38
N ARG A 131 -4.44 -2.17 -13.47
CA ARG A 131 -4.34 -0.72 -13.71
C ARG A 131 -3.42 -0.38 -14.88
N LEU A 132 -2.26 -1.04 -14.97
CA LEU A 132 -1.28 -0.82 -16.03
C LEU A 132 -1.74 -1.36 -17.40
N ASN A 133 -2.63 -2.34 -17.44
CA ASN A 133 -3.16 -2.95 -18.66
C ASN A 133 -4.58 -2.49 -19.01
N THR A 134 -5.13 -1.53 -18.28
CA THR A 134 -6.43 -0.93 -18.61
C THR A 134 -6.27 0.05 -19.77
N PHE A 135 -7.17 -0.03 -20.75
CA PHE A 135 -7.29 0.93 -21.84
C PHE A 135 -8.69 1.51 -21.88
N VAL A 136 -8.81 2.75 -22.35
CA VAL A 136 -10.06 3.50 -22.49
C VAL A 136 -10.09 4.30 -23.77
N ALA A 137 -11.26 4.79 -24.17
CA ALA A 137 -11.38 5.72 -25.31
C ALA A 137 -10.66 7.05 -24.99
N PRO A 138 -10.04 7.71 -26.00
CA PRO A 138 -9.34 8.98 -25.78
C PRO A 138 -10.29 10.17 -25.59
N VAL A 139 -11.54 10.06 -26.03
CA VAL A 139 -12.61 11.06 -25.85
C VAL A 139 -13.87 10.34 -25.42
N ASP A 140 -14.43 10.72 -24.28
CA ASP A 140 -15.61 10.09 -23.71
C ASP A 140 -16.85 10.34 -24.58
N GLY A 141 -17.61 9.27 -24.86
CA GLY A 141 -18.88 9.34 -25.60
C GLY A 141 -18.74 9.82 -27.05
N SER A 142 -17.53 9.83 -27.60
CA SER A 142 -17.26 10.23 -28.99
C SER A 142 -17.32 9.04 -29.95
N TYR A 143 -17.31 9.35 -31.24
CA TYR A 143 -17.27 8.40 -32.35
C TYR A 143 -16.16 8.76 -33.34
N VAL A 144 -15.73 7.78 -34.15
CA VAL A 144 -14.73 7.97 -35.20
C VAL A 144 -15.37 8.67 -36.37
N SER A 145 -14.97 9.91 -36.64
CA SER A 145 -15.45 10.74 -37.77
C SER A 145 -14.68 10.52 -39.09
N THR A 146 -13.36 10.17 -38.94
CA THR A 146 -12.51 9.89 -40.12
C THR A 146 -11.72 8.60 -39.86
N GLN A 147 -11.75 7.71 -40.86
CA GLN A 147 -11.13 6.38 -40.74
C GLN A 147 -9.63 6.41 -41.06
N TYR A 148 -8.91 5.41 -40.56
CA TYR A 148 -7.54 5.13 -40.94
C TYR A 148 -7.41 4.86 -42.41
N HIS A 149 -6.36 5.42 -43.06
CA HIS A 149 -6.12 5.38 -44.52
C HIS A 149 -7.22 6.02 -45.38
N ALA A 150 -8.07 6.87 -44.82
CA ALA A 150 -8.95 7.70 -45.66
C ALA A 150 -8.10 8.52 -46.63
N GLY A 151 -8.46 8.46 -47.94
CA GLY A 151 -7.75 9.16 -48.99
C GLY A 151 -8.19 10.62 -49.11
N GLY A 152 -7.29 11.50 -49.57
CA GLY A 152 -7.61 12.90 -49.87
C GLY A 152 -6.38 13.81 -49.84
N GLY A 153 -6.50 14.97 -50.48
CA GLY A 153 -5.38 15.94 -50.58
C GLY A 153 -5.07 16.73 -49.29
N MET A 154 -5.79 16.48 -48.24
CA MET A 154 -5.59 17.18 -46.96
C MET A 154 -4.46 16.59 -46.13
N TRP A 155 -4.06 15.35 -46.41
CA TRP A 155 -2.99 14.68 -45.67
C TRP A 155 -1.65 14.78 -46.40
N SER A 156 -0.60 15.19 -45.69
CA SER A 156 0.75 15.37 -46.23
C SER A 156 1.34 14.09 -46.83
N SER A 157 0.88 12.92 -46.39
CA SER A 157 1.29 11.59 -46.87
C SER A 157 0.39 11.04 -47.96
N GLY A 158 -0.67 11.74 -48.36
CA GLY A 158 -1.69 11.25 -49.30
C GLY A 158 -2.73 10.33 -48.66
N SER A 159 -2.56 9.90 -47.45
CA SER A 159 -3.52 9.10 -46.67
C SER A 159 -3.50 9.47 -45.18
N HIS A 160 -4.60 9.20 -44.50
CA HIS A 160 -4.77 9.47 -43.09
C HIS A 160 -3.99 8.47 -42.25
N THR A 161 -3.02 8.94 -41.45
CA THR A 161 -2.12 8.08 -40.62
C THR A 161 -2.73 7.66 -39.31
N GLY A 162 -3.94 8.16 -38.99
CA GLY A 162 -4.67 7.89 -37.75
C GLY A 162 -6.16 7.69 -37.98
N ILE A 163 -6.91 7.90 -36.92
CA ILE A 163 -8.36 8.10 -36.94
C ILE A 163 -8.69 9.44 -36.30
N ASP A 164 -9.75 10.08 -36.73
CA ASP A 164 -10.23 11.30 -36.06
C ASP A 164 -11.46 10.98 -35.23
N PHE A 165 -11.43 11.43 -34.00
CA PHE A 165 -12.58 11.44 -33.10
C PHE A 165 -13.30 12.78 -33.20
N HIS A 166 -14.62 12.75 -33.33
CA HIS A 166 -15.43 13.95 -33.20
C HIS A 166 -15.24 14.56 -31.80
N ALA A 167 -14.82 15.81 -31.76
CA ALA A 167 -14.61 16.49 -30.47
C ALA A 167 -14.71 18.01 -30.70
N ASP A 168 -15.60 18.65 -29.96
CA ASP A 168 -15.65 20.11 -29.93
C ASP A 168 -14.38 20.68 -29.32
N GLU A 169 -14.06 21.94 -29.68
CA GLU A 169 -12.91 22.63 -29.10
C GLU A 169 -13.05 22.71 -27.57
N GLY A 170 -12.00 22.29 -26.86
CA GLY A 170 -11.98 22.26 -25.39
C GLY A 170 -12.54 20.99 -24.77
N THR A 171 -12.91 19.98 -25.56
CA THR A 171 -13.28 18.66 -25.04
C THR A 171 -12.07 17.98 -24.39
N SER A 172 -12.28 17.32 -23.25
CA SER A 172 -11.21 16.60 -22.54
C SER A 172 -10.66 15.45 -23.36
N VAL A 173 -9.34 15.39 -23.50
CA VAL A 173 -8.61 14.31 -24.15
C VAL A 173 -7.86 13.51 -23.08
N HIS A 174 -8.03 12.19 -23.12
CA HIS A 174 -7.49 11.27 -22.13
C HIS A 174 -6.43 10.34 -22.72
N ALA A 175 -5.44 9.96 -21.91
CA ALA A 175 -4.52 8.88 -22.28
C ALA A 175 -5.28 7.56 -22.38
N VAL A 176 -5.17 6.86 -23.51
CA VAL A 176 -5.88 5.59 -23.71
C VAL A 176 -5.38 4.47 -22.81
N GLY A 177 -4.12 4.52 -22.38
CA GLY A 177 -3.49 3.52 -21.53
C GLY A 177 -2.42 4.13 -20.61
N ALA A 178 -1.92 3.34 -19.67
CA ALA A 178 -0.79 3.71 -18.85
C ALA A 178 0.50 3.79 -19.69
N GLY A 179 1.36 4.78 -19.41
CA GLY A 179 2.60 4.96 -20.15
C GLY A 179 3.41 6.17 -19.70
N VAL A 180 4.41 6.53 -20.50
CA VAL A 180 5.27 7.69 -20.29
C VAL A 180 5.14 8.62 -21.49
N VAL A 181 4.92 9.91 -21.23
CA VAL A 181 4.91 10.95 -22.26
C VAL A 181 6.31 11.10 -22.83
N VAL A 182 6.47 10.84 -24.12
CA VAL A 182 7.76 10.96 -24.84
C VAL A 182 7.85 12.21 -25.70
N GLU A 183 6.69 12.77 -26.09
CA GLU A 183 6.61 14.08 -26.75
C GLU A 183 5.41 14.86 -26.19
N ALA A 184 5.58 16.17 -26.01
CA ALA A 184 4.54 17.11 -25.64
C ALA A 184 4.93 18.51 -26.13
N GLY A 185 4.20 19.04 -27.13
CA GLY A 185 4.51 20.35 -27.72
C GLY A 185 4.05 20.45 -29.16
N TRP A 186 4.66 21.38 -29.91
CA TRP A 186 4.33 21.60 -31.33
C TRP A 186 4.94 20.53 -32.22
N GLY A 187 4.11 19.74 -32.90
CA GLY A 187 4.47 18.63 -33.79
C GLY A 187 4.27 18.91 -35.27
N GLY A 188 4.49 20.14 -35.73
CA GLY A 188 4.32 20.48 -37.17
C GLY A 188 2.87 20.39 -37.63
N ALA A 189 2.58 19.52 -38.61
CA ALA A 189 1.22 19.33 -39.12
C ALA A 189 0.22 18.86 -38.06
N TYR A 190 0.68 18.15 -37.01
CA TYR A 190 -0.15 17.71 -35.88
C TYR A 190 -0.53 18.84 -34.92
N GLY A 191 0.01 20.06 -35.08
CA GLY A 191 -0.20 21.15 -34.15
C GLY A 191 0.38 20.84 -32.76
N ASN A 192 -0.32 21.21 -31.72
CA ASN A 192 0.01 20.76 -30.37
C ASN A 192 -0.29 19.26 -30.27
N ASN A 193 0.73 18.46 -29.94
CA ASN A 193 0.61 17.02 -29.84
C ASN A 193 1.17 16.47 -28.54
N VAL A 194 0.71 15.28 -28.20
CA VAL A 194 1.28 14.42 -27.14
C VAL A 194 1.56 13.06 -27.75
N VAL A 195 2.72 12.48 -27.45
CA VAL A 195 3.03 11.07 -27.77
C VAL A 195 3.33 10.35 -26.46
N ILE A 196 2.65 9.21 -26.27
CA ILE A 196 2.80 8.36 -25.07
C ILE A 196 3.37 7.01 -25.49
N LYS A 197 4.43 6.58 -24.81
CA LYS A 197 4.95 5.20 -24.90
C LYS A 197 4.28 4.34 -23.85
N HIS A 198 3.58 3.29 -24.27
CA HIS A 198 2.89 2.34 -23.42
C HIS A 198 3.78 1.19 -22.94
N ASN A 199 3.31 0.45 -21.93
CA ASN A 199 4.06 -0.66 -21.34
C ASN A 199 4.20 -1.89 -22.26
N ASP A 200 3.33 -2.00 -23.28
CA ASP A 200 3.37 -3.03 -24.34
C ASP A 200 4.40 -2.71 -25.45
N GLY A 201 5.09 -1.58 -25.34
CA GLY A 201 6.08 -1.10 -26.30
C GLY A 201 5.50 -0.31 -27.46
N THR A 202 4.18 -0.16 -27.56
CA THR A 202 3.51 0.67 -28.56
C THR A 202 3.52 2.14 -28.16
N TYR A 203 3.12 2.99 -29.11
CA TYR A 203 3.00 4.43 -28.90
C TYR A 203 1.62 4.91 -29.35
N THR A 204 1.08 5.91 -28.69
CA THR A 204 -0.10 6.63 -29.16
C THR A 204 0.20 8.11 -29.29
N GLN A 205 -0.38 8.72 -30.31
CA GLN A 205 -0.27 10.16 -30.56
C GLN A 205 -1.65 10.80 -30.53
N TYR A 206 -1.68 12.02 -30.00
CA TYR A 206 -2.86 12.87 -29.85
C TYR A 206 -2.55 14.22 -30.47
N GLY A 207 -3.17 14.53 -31.61
CA GLY A 207 -2.90 15.73 -32.40
C GLY A 207 -3.99 16.78 -32.35
N HIS A 208 -3.70 17.94 -32.91
CA HIS A 208 -4.57 19.12 -33.08
C HIS A 208 -5.09 19.73 -31.78
N MET A 209 -4.39 19.45 -30.63
CA MET A 209 -4.85 19.83 -29.32
C MET A 209 -4.82 21.36 -29.13
N LEU A 210 -5.81 21.89 -28.42
CA LEU A 210 -5.87 23.29 -28.00
C LEU A 210 -4.81 23.59 -26.91
N ARG A 211 -4.73 22.69 -25.93
CA ARG A 211 -3.84 22.82 -24.79
C ARG A 211 -3.37 21.47 -24.28
N LEU A 212 -2.11 21.40 -23.87
CA LEU A 212 -1.50 20.23 -23.25
C LEU A 212 -1.48 20.39 -21.73
N ASN A 213 -1.81 19.31 -21.01
CA ASN A 213 -1.83 19.27 -19.54
C ASN A 213 -0.72 18.36 -18.98
N VAL A 214 0.16 17.87 -19.84
CA VAL A 214 1.25 16.95 -19.49
C VAL A 214 2.57 17.43 -20.08
N SER A 215 3.67 16.92 -19.56
CA SER A 215 5.04 17.23 -19.98
C SER A 215 5.82 15.95 -20.31
N VAL A 216 6.87 16.08 -21.13
CA VAL A 216 7.78 14.97 -21.46
C VAL A 216 8.39 14.36 -20.18
N GLY A 217 8.41 13.04 -20.12
CA GLY A 217 8.87 12.26 -18.96
C GLY A 217 7.79 12.00 -17.91
N GLN A 218 6.61 12.62 -18.02
CA GLN A 218 5.50 12.39 -17.09
C GLN A 218 4.91 10.99 -17.29
N GLN A 219 4.71 10.26 -16.20
CA GLN A 219 3.91 9.03 -16.21
C GLN A 219 2.43 9.38 -16.21
N VAL A 220 1.66 8.67 -17.01
CA VAL A 220 0.21 8.79 -17.11
C VAL A 220 -0.47 7.44 -16.94
N THR A 221 -1.73 7.47 -16.53
CA THR A 221 -2.58 6.28 -16.41
C THR A 221 -3.71 6.35 -17.43
N ALA A 222 -4.33 5.20 -17.74
CA ALA A 222 -5.54 5.18 -18.55
C ALA A 222 -6.61 6.12 -18.00
N GLY A 223 -7.26 6.90 -18.86
CA GLY A 223 -8.28 7.88 -18.48
C GLY A 223 -7.75 9.16 -17.86
N GLN A 224 -6.43 9.32 -17.69
CA GLN A 224 -5.87 10.58 -17.22
C GLN A 224 -6.00 11.65 -18.30
N GLN A 225 -6.55 12.80 -17.97
CA GLN A 225 -6.62 13.94 -18.88
C GLN A 225 -5.21 14.42 -19.24
N ILE A 226 -4.90 14.45 -20.54
CA ILE A 226 -3.61 14.89 -21.09
C ILE A 226 -3.68 16.24 -21.81
N GLY A 227 -4.88 16.72 -22.06
CA GLY A 227 -5.11 18.02 -22.68
C GLY A 227 -6.55 18.23 -23.09
N LEU A 228 -6.75 19.20 -23.97
CA LEU A 228 -8.03 19.57 -24.56
C LEU A 228 -7.95 19.49 -26.08
N SER A 229 -9.00 18.97 -26.74
CA SER A 229 -9.14 18.97 -28.20
C SER A 229 -9.17 20.38 -28.76
N GLY A 230 -8.75 20.54 -30.00
CA GLY A 230 -8.73 21.81 -30.69
C GLY A 230 -8.65 21.64 -32.20
N SER A 231 -8.03 22.61 -32.86
CA SER A 231 -7.86 22.65 -34.33
C SER A 231 -6.49 23.24 -34.69
N THR A 232 -5.45 22.96 -33.92
CA THR A 232 -4.09 23.48 -34.15
C THR A 232 -3.37 22.66 -35.24
N GLY A 233 -2.39 23.27 -35.93
CA GLY A 233 -1.66 22.61 -37.01
C GLY A 233 -2.45 22.54 -38.32
N ASN A 234 -2.29 21.46 -39.08
CA ASN A 234 -3.03 21.24 -40.35
C ASN A 234 -4.36 20.54 -40.07
N SER A 235 -5.39 21.29 -39.73
CA SER A 235 -6.70 20.81 -39.31
C SER A 235 -7.80 21.55 -40.01
N SER A 236 -8.89 20.88 -40.38
CA SER A 236 -10.07 21.49 -41.04
C SER A 236 -11.13 22.01 -40.07
N GLY A 237 -10.97 21.72 -38.77
CA GLY A 237 -11.91 22.10 -37.71
C GLY A 237 -11.62 21.31 -36.40
N PRO A 238 -12.34 21.61 -35.33
CA PRO A 238 -12.12 20.95 -34.07
C PRO A 238 -12.34 19.44 -34.11
N HIS A 239 -11.36 18.66 -33.70
CA HIS A 239 -11.40 17.20 -33.55
C HIS A 239 -10.16 16.72 -32.77
N LEU A 240 -10.12 15.44 -32.40
CA LEU A 240 -8.90 14.77 -31.95
C LEU A 240 -8.39 13.85 -33.08
N HIS A 241 -7.20 14.13 -33.58
CA HIS A 241 -6.46 13.17 -34.39
C HIS A 241 -5.73 12.19 -33.51
N PHE A 242 -5.97 10.88 -33.68
CA PHE A 242 -5.41 9.82 -32.85
C PHE A 242 -4.68 8.79 -33.71
N GLU A 243 -3.43 8.49 -33.34
CA GLU A 243 -2.66 7.41 -33.97
C GLU A 243 -2.22 6.36 -32.94
N ALA A 244 -2.15 5.10 -33.38
CA ALA A 244 -1.40 4.04 -32.74
C ALA A 244 -0.17 3.73 -33.59
N ARG A 245 0.99 3.51 -32.95
CA ARG A 245 2.28 3.37 -33.63
C ARG A 245 3.13 2.27 -32.99
N THR A 246 4.01 1.67 -33.79
CA THR A 246 5.06 0.74 -33.31
C THR A 246 6.33 1.47 -32.84
N GLY A 247 6.43 2.78 -33.05
CA GLY A 247 7.56 3.63 -32.67
C GLY A 247 7.15 5.08 -32.51
N ALA A 248 8.02 5.91 -31.91
CA ALA A 248 7.72 7.33 -31.71
C ALA A 248 7.68 8.13 -33.03
N LYS A 249 8.39 7.69 -34.05
CA LYS A 249 8.55 8.44 -35.30
C LYS A 249 7.34 8.31 -36.20
N TYR A 250 7.11 9.37 -37.00
CA TYR A 250 6.16 9.39 -38.12
C TYR A 250 6.37 8.23 -39.08
N GLY A 251 5.28 7.66 -39.60
CA GLY A 251 5.31 6.53 -40.53
C GLY A 251 5.47 5.17 -39.91
N SER A 252 5.38 5.08 -38.55
CA SER A 252 5.32 3.83 -37.81
C SER A 252 3.90 3.47 -37.36
N ASP A 253 2.89 4.10 -37.99
CA ASP A 253 1.49 3.95 -37.67
C ASP A 253 0.95 2.54 -37.99
N ILE A 254 0.03 2.10 -37.16
CA ILE A 254 -0.77 0.89 -37.29
C ILE A 254 -2.25 1.28 -37.18
N ASN A 255 -3.15 0.40 -37.59
CA ASN A 255 -4.58 0.69 -37.52
C ASN A 255 -5.03 0.98 -36.08
N PRO A 256 -5.39 2.25 -35.74
CA PRO A 256 -5.69 2.63 -34.36
C PRO A 256 -6.97 1.99 -33.83
N LEU A 257 -7.97 1.76 -34.70
CA LEU A 257 -9.21 1.12 -34.30
C LEU A 257 -8.99 -0.35 -33.94
N ALA A 258 -8.16 -1.07 -34.71
CA ALA A 258 -7.78 -2.44 -34.38
C ALA A 258 -6.96 -2.51 -33.12
N TYR A 259 -6.06 -1.54 -32.90
CA TYR A 259 -5.26 -1.42 -31.69
C TYR A 259 -6.16 -1.23 -30.45
N LEU A 260 -7.07 -0.27 -30.45
CA LEU A 260 -7.98 0.00 -29.33
C LEU A 260 -8.87 -1.22 -29.02
N ARG A 261 -9.43 -1.87 -30.06
CA ARG A 261 -10.24 -3.09 -29.91
C ARG A 261 -9.45 -4.27 -29.33
N SER A 262 -8.18 -4.44 -29.73
CA SER A 262 -7.32 -5.49 -29.16
C SER A 262 -7.05 -5.31 -27.68
N HIS A 263 -7.21 -4.08 -27.16
CA HIS A 263 -7.11 -3.72 -25.74
C HIS A 263 -8.47 -3.63 -25.04
N GLY A 264 -9.55 -4.10 -25.68
CA GLY A 264 -10.89 -4.15 -25.10
C GLY A 264 -11.64 -2.82 -25.08
N VAL A 265 -11.23 -1.85 -25.90
CA VAL A 265 -11.95 -0.57 -26.08
C VAL A 265 -12.91 -0.70 -27.25
N ASP A 266 -14.20 -0.70 -26.96
CA ASP A 266 -15.28 -0.66 -27.94
C ASP A 266 -15.63 0.79 -28.29
N LEU A 267 -15.69 1.11 -29.62
CA LEU A 267 -15.91 2.45 -30.19
C LEU A 267 -17.03 2.41 -31.22
#